data_77fc0d3617ad49d2adec34aeee1e76ac
#
_entry.id   77fc0d3617ad49d2adec34aeee1e76ac
#
_cell.length_a   1.000
_cell.length_b   1.000
_cell.length_c   1.000
_cell.angle_alpha   90.00
_cell.angle_beta   90.00
_cell.angle_gamma   90.00
#
_symmetry.space_group_name_H-M   'P 1'
#
loop_
_entity.id
_entity.type
_entity.pdbx_description
1 polymer ?
#
loop_
_entity_poly.entity_id
_entity_poly.type
_entity_poly.pdbx_seq_one_letter_code
_entity_poly.pdbx_strand_id
1 'polypeptide(L)'
;NKVLKKSIVSNFSTNQITNYKSDLVVSSATIEHVGNFNNQLKMFKNIAKLTNKIFFITTPYRFFPLDFHTKLPFIHMLPKKIHRYILKILFLDEYAKEENLNLLDAGEIDTLINKINKKDFYIVIDKIKLFGVVSNLLITGIKK
;
A
#
# COMPACT_ATOMS: atom_id res chain seq x y z
N ASN A 1 32.17 2.91 -2.93
CA ASN A 1 30.86 2.25 -3.10
C ASN A 1 30.60 1.32 -1.93
N LYS A 2 30.00 1.83 -0.84
CA LYS A 2 29.46 0.96 0.24
C LYS A 2 28.07 0.50 -0.18
N VAL A 3 27.99 -0.58 -0.93
CA VAL A 3 26.74 -1.31 -1.18
C VAL A 3 26.19 -1.81 0.15
N LEU A 4 24.87 -1.75 0.31
CA LEU A 4 24.10 -2.18 1.46
C LEU A 4 24.75 -3.38 2.19
N LYS A 5 25.38 -3.12 3.34
CA LYS A 5 26.07 -4.17 4.13
C LYS A 5 25.13 -4.98 5.02
N LYS A 6 23.84 -4.60 5.13
CA LYS A 6 22.89 -5.29 6.00
C LYS A 6 21.48 -5.23 5.43
N SER A 7 20.92 -6.38 5.14
CA SER A 7 19.50 -6.57 4.86
C SER A 7 18.80 -6.95 6.17
N ILE A 8 17.75 -6.22 6.55
CA ILE A 8 16.92 -6.53 7.71
C ILE A 8 15.56 -6.95 7.17
N VAL A 9 15.24 -8.23 7.29
CA VAL A 9 13.89 -8.73 7.04
C VAL A 9 13.13 -8.66 8.36
N SER A 10 12.17 -7.76 8.46
CA SER A 10 11.33 -7.63 9.65
C SER A 10 9.86 -7.62 9.27
N ASN A 11 9.04 -8.25 10.09
CA ASN A 11 7.60 -8.16 9.95
C ASN A 11 7.15 -6.77 10.43
N PHE A 12 6.55 -5.97 9.54
CA PHE A 12 6.06 -4.61 9.83
C PHE A 12 5.00 -4.53 10.94
N SER A 13 4.55 -5.67 11.46
CA SER A 13 3.63 -5.76 12.59
C SER A 13 4.28 -5.61 13.96
N THR A 14 5.60 -5.66 14.09
CA THR A 14 6.29 -5.66 15.39
C THR A 14 6.74 -4.26 15.83
N ASN A 15 6.72 -4.02 17.15
CA ASN A 15 7.17 -2.76 17.77
C ASN A 15 8.69 -2.54 17.68
N GLN A 16 9.45 -3.52 17.16
CA GLN A 16 10.91 -3.48 17.09
C GLN A 16 11.49 -2.61 15.96
N ILE A 17 10.63 -2.12 15.06
CA ILE A 17 11.05 -1.33 13.88
C ILE A 17 11.52 0.09 14.26
N THR A 18 11.13 0.61 15.41
CA THR A 18 11.32 2.02 15.77
C THR A 18 12.78 2.47 15.95
N ASN A 19 13.73 1.54 16.01
CA ASN A 19 15.14 1.88 16.21
C ASN A 19 15.92 2.10 14.89
N TYR A 20 15.29 1.88 13.75
CA TYR A 20 15.94 1.98 12.44
C TYR A 20 15.28 3.10 11.62
N LYS A 21 15.86 4.30 11.69
CA LYS A 21 15.44 5.41 10.83
C LYS A 21 16.29 5.47 9.57
N SER A 22 15.66 5.85 8.46
CA SER A 22 16.32 6.03 7.17
C SER A 22 15.92 7.35 6.53
N ASP A 23 16.83 7.95 5.77
CA ASP A 23 16.53 9.16 5.00
C ASP A 23 15.50 8.89 3.90
N LEU A 24 15.54 7.70 3.34
CA LEU A 24 14.60 7.24 2.32
C LEU A 24 13.95 5.92 2.77
N VAL A 25 12.62 5.87 2.76
CA VAL A 25 11.84 4.64 2.98
C VAL A 25 10.97 4.39 1.75
N VAL A 26 11.06 3.20 1.19
CA VAL A 26 10.28 2.80 0.00
C VAL A 26 9.45 1.57 0.32
N SER A 27 8.18 1.62 -0.03
CA SER A 27 7.26 0.48 0.01
C SER A 27 6.55 0.37 -1.34
N SER A 28 6.86 -0.66 -2.09
CA SER A 28 6.31 -0.85 -3.43
C SER A 28 5.39 -2.06 -3.48
N ALA A 29 4.13 -1.85 -3.87
CA ALA A 29 3.11 -2.88 -4.03
C ALA A 29 3.07 -3.85 -2.84
N THR A 30 2.95 -3.32 -1.63
CA THR A 30 3.01 -4.11 -0.38
C THR A 30 1.80 -3.84 0.52
N ILE A 31 1.32 -2.58 0.54
CA ILE A 31 0.26 -2.17 1.47
C ILE A 31 -1.06 -2.92 1.25
N GLU A 32 -1.33 -3.35 0.03
CA GLU A 32 -2.49 -4.17 -0.33
C GLU A 32 -2.42 -5.61 0.22
N HIS A 33 -1.24 -6.06 0.67
CA HIS A 33 -0.98 -7.42 1.17
C HIS A 33 -0.85 -7.53 2.69
N VAL A 34 -1.10 -6.45 3.42
CA VAL A 34 -0.98 -6.46 4.89
C VAL A 34 -2.31 -6.68 5.61
N GLY A 35 -3.37 -6.99 4.87
CA GLY A 35 -4.68 -7.33 5.42
C GLY A 35 -5.65 -6.15 5.48
N ASN A 36 -6.36 -6.06 6.60
CA ASN A 36 -7.44 -5.08 6.76
C ASN A 36 -6.93 -3.63 6.88
N PHE A 37 -7.87 -2.69 6.83
CA PHE A 37 -7.57 -1.26 6.91
C PHE A 37 -6.73 -0.85 8.13
N ASN A 38 -6.94 -1.50 9.29
CA ASN A 38 -6.16 -1.18 10.49
C ASN A 38 -4.70 -1.60 10.35
N ASN A 39 -4.43 -2.74 9.71
CA ASN A 39 -3.08 -3.19 9.41
C ASN A 39 -2.41 -2.28 8.36
N GLN A 40 -3.14 -1.87 7.33
CA GLN A 40 -2.68 -0.88 6.35
C GLN A 40 -2.32 0.44 7.02
N LEU A 41 -3.15 0.93 7.93
CA LEU A 41 -2.88 2.14 8.72
C LEU A 41 -1.64 1.96 9.62
N LYS A 42 -1.49 0.79 10.26
CA LYS A 42 -0.32 0.49 11.09
C LYS A 42 0.96 0.51 10.25
N MET A 43 0.94 -0.13 9.08
CA MET A 43 2.05 -0.10 8.13
C MET A 43 2.41 1.33 7.71
N PHE A 44 1.41 2.12 7.33
CA PHE A 44 1.61 3.51 6.92
C PHE A 44 2.23 4.36 8.04
N LYS A 45 1.73 4.22 9.28
CA LYS A 45 2.31 4.87 10.47
C LYS A 45 3.75 4.43 10.74
N ASN A 46 4.06 3.15 10.52
CA ASN A 46 5.41 2.63 10.70
C ASN A 46 6.37 3.22 9.65
N ILE A 47 5.96 3.29 8.39
CA ILE A 47 6.73 3.95 7.32
C ILE A 47 7.03 5.41 7.70
N ALA A 48 6.03 6.17 8.13
CA ALA A 48 6.21 7.55 8.56
C ALA A 48 7.20 7.68 9.75
N LYS A 49 7.13 6.78 10.74
CA LYS A 49 8.06 6.76 11.89
C LYS A 49 9.49 6.44 11.50
N LEU A 50 9.69 5.53 10.53
CA LEU A 50 11.01 5.13 10.04
C LEU A 50 11.68 6.22 9.20
N THR A 51 10.90 7.16 8.65
CA THR A 51 11.37 8.15 7.70
C THR A 51 12.01 9.34 8.38
N ASN A 52 13.26 9.65 8.02
CA ASN A 52 13.93 10.89 8.40
C ASN A 52 13.68 12.03 7.41
N LYS A 53 13.64 11.74 6.08
CA LYS A 53 13.47 12.78 5.06
C LYS A 53 12.30 12.52 4.12
N ILE A 54 12.28 11.36 3.44
CA ILE A 54 11.28 11.09 2.40
C ILE A 54 10.83 9.64 2.42
N PHE A 55 9.56 9.40 2.17
CA PHE A 55 9.05 8.07 1.85
C PHE A 55 8.28 8.04 0.53
N PHE A 56 8.30 6.87 -0.11
CA PHE A 56 7.48 6.53 -1.26
C PHE A 56 6.69 5.26 -0.97
N ILE A 57 5.39 5.30 -1.22
CA ILE A 57 4.51 4.13 -1.17
C ILE A 57 3.82 4.02 -2.51
N THR A 58 3.96 2.89 -3.20
CA THR A 58 3.18 2.58 -4.39
C THR A 58 2.19 1.47 -4.11
N THR A 59 1.01 1.57 -4.71
CA THR A 59 -0.02 0.53 -4.64
C THR A 59 -0.83 0.50 -5.95
N PRO A 60 -1.24 -0.68 -6.43
CA PRO A 60 -2.18 -0.77 -7.55
C PRO A 60 -3.47 -0.02 -7.24
N TYR A 61 -3.97 0.73 -8.23
CA TYR A 61 -5.23 1.45 -8.09
C TYR A 61 -6.40 0.51 -8.29
N ARG A 62 -7.28 0.40 -7.29
CA ARG A 62 -8.41 -0.51 -7.29
C ARG A 62 -9.32 -0.39 -8.51
N PHE A 63 -9.44 0.80 -9.11
CA PHE A 63 -10.29 1.04 -10.27
C PHE A 63 -9.53 1.01 -11.61
N PHE A 64 -8.34 0.40 -11.66
CA PHE A 64 -7.71 0.07 -12.94
C PHE A 64 -8.44 -1.11 -13.58
N PRO A 65 -8.72 -1.13 -14.91
CA PRO A 65 -9.55 -2.16 -15.54
C PRO A 65 -9.11 -3.61 -15.33
N LEU A 66 -7.82 -3.85 -15.13
CA LEU A 66 -7.25 -5.18 -14.94
C LEU A 66 -6.61 -5.31 -13.55
N ASP A 67 -7.03 -6.30 -12.77
CA ASP A 67 -6.32 -6.64 -11.54
C ASP A 67 -5.04 -7.42 -11.86
N PHE A 68 -3.89 -6.86 -11.50
CA PHE A 68 -2.58 -7.47 -11.77
C PHE A 68 -2.33 -8.76 -10.97
N HIS A 69 -3.03 -8.98 -9.85
CA HIS A 69 -2.90 -10.17 -9.00
C HIS A 69 -3.68 -11.35 -9.55
N THR A 70 -4.95 -11.13 -9.85
CA THR A 70 -5.85 -12.18 -10.32
C THR A 70 -5.90 -12.30 -11.85
N LYS A 71 -5.41 -11.25 -12.56
CA LYS A 71 -5.50 -11.09 -14.02
C LYS A 71 -6.95 -11.04 -14.53
N LEU A 72 -7.90 -10.78 -13.66
CA LEU A 72 -9.32 -10.66 -14.00
C LEU A 72 -9.68 -9.20 -14.29
N PRO A 73 -10.41 -8.94 -15.38
CA PRO A 73 -10.88 -7.59 -15.69
C PRO A 73 -12.09 -7.23 -14.84
N PHE A 74 -12.15 -5.97 -14.37
CA PHE A 74 -13.29 -5.28 -13.75
C PHE A 74 -13.84 -5.86 -12.44
N ILE A 75 -13.62 -7.14 -12.10
CA ILE A 75 -14.24 -7.81 -10.95
C ILE A 75 -13.87 -7.16 -9.62
N HIS A 76 -12.63 -6.72 -9.48
CA HIS A 76 -12.11 -6.04 -8.27
C HIS A 76 -12.69 -4.63 -8.05
N MET A 77 -13.35 -4.05 -9.07
CA MET A 77 -14.07 -2.78 -8.95
C MET A 77 -15.39 -2.94 -8.18
N LEU A 78 -15.95 -4.14 -8.14
CA LEU A 78 -17.17 -4.45 -7.42
C LEU A 78 -16.98 -4.24 -5.90
N PRO A 79 -18.07 -4.07 -5.12
CA PRO A 79 -17.97 -4.04 -3.67
C PRO A 79 -17.11 -5.21 -3.14
N LYS A 80 -16.20 -4.94 -2.19
CA LYS A 80 -15.20 -5.93 -1.72
C LYS A 80 -15.82 -7.29 -1.35
N LYS A 81 -17.03 -7.30 -0.79
CA LYS A 81 -17.74 -8.56 -0.46
C LYS A 81 -18.10 -9.38 -1.69
N ILE A 82 -18.61 -8.73 -2.74
CA ILE A 82 -18.99 -9.37 -4.01
C ILE A 82 -17.73 -9.84 -4.73
N HIS A 83 -16.70 -9.01 -4.81
CA HIS A 83 -15.41 -9.37 -5.38
C HIS A 83 -14.86 -10.67 -4.75
N ARG A 84 -14.76 -10.71 -3.41
CA ARG A 84 -14.27 -11.89 -2.69
C ARG A 84 -15.12 -13.13 -2.90
N TYR A 85 -16.45 -12.97 -2.99
CA TYR A 85 -17.36 -14.08 -3.30
C TYR A 85 -17.09 -14.66 -4.69
N ILE A 86 -16.94 -13.81 -5.71
CA ILE A 86 -16.62 -14.24 -7.09
C ILE A 86 -15.27 -14.94 -7.13
N LEU A 87 -14.24 -14.41 -6.44
CA LEU A 87 -12.93 -15.06 -6.39
C LEU A 87 -12.99 -16.48 -5.80
N LYS A 88 -13.82 -16.72 -4.79
CA LYS A 88 -14.07 -18.07 -4.25
C LYS A 88 -14.71 -19.00 -5.28
N ILE A 89 -15.70 -18.53 -6.02
CA ILE A 89 -16.33 -19.33 -7.10
C ILE A 89 -15.32 -19.69 -8.20
N LEU A 90 -14.34 -18.80 -8.44
CA LEU A 90 -13.29 -19.02 -9.43
C LEU A 90 -12.09 -19.80 -8.88
N PHE A 91 -12.20 -20.39 -7.69
CA PHE A 91 -11.12 -21.13 -7.02
C PHE A 91 -9.84 -20.29 -6.79
N LEU A 92 -9.99 -18.96 -6.62
CA LEU A 92 -8.92 -18.02 -6.29
C LEU A 92 -8.97 -17.65 -4.80
N ASP A 93 -9.09 -18.67 -3.93
CA ASP A 93 -9.31 -18.50 -2.48
C ASP A 93 -8.25 -17.65 -1.79
N GLU A 94 -7.00 -17.74 -2.22
CA GLU A 94 -5.90 -16.95 -1.65
C GLU A 94 -6.14 -15.45 -1.82
N TYR A 95 -6.62 -15.01 -2.99
CA TYR A 95 -6.93 -13.60 -3.26
C TYR A 95 -8.30 -13.17 -2.71
N ALA A 96 -9.16 -14.14 -2.37
CA ALA A 96 -10.44 -13.86 -1.72
C ALA A 96 -10.28 -13.50 -0.23
N LYS A 97 -9.13 -13.81 0.38
CA LYS A 97 -8.81 -13.46 1.77
C LYS A 97 -8.35 -12.00 1.86
N GLU A 98 -8.93 -11.25 2.80
CA GLU A 98 -8.55 -9.84 3.04
C GLU A 98 -7.10 -9.70 3.48
N GLU A 99 -6.61 -10.68 4.19
CA GLU A 99 -5.23 -10.74 4.67
C GLU A 99 -4.20 -10.84 3.55
N ASN A 100 -4.60 -11.38 2.38
CA ASN A 100 -3.70 -11.59 1.25
C ASN A 100 -3.85 -10.52 0.17
N LEU A 101 -5.08 -9.98 -0.02
CA LEU A 101 -5.34 -8.94 -1.01
C LEU A 101 -6.44 -7.98 -0.54
N ASN A 102 -6.09 -6.73 -0.34
CA ASN A 102 -7.02 -5.66 0.01
C ASN A 102 -6.65 -4.38 -0.74
N LEU A 103 -7.04 -4.32 -2.01
CA LEU A 103 -6.78 -3.18 -2.90
C LEU A 103 -7.40 -1.90 -2.35
N LEU A 104 -6.67 -0.79 -2.55
CA LEU A 104 -7.06 0.53 -2.09
C LEU A 104 -7.53 1.41 -3.24
N ASP A 105 -8.52 2.24 -2.96
CA ASP A 105 -8.89 3.36 -3.81
C ASP A 105 -8.34 4.70 -3.27
N ALA A 106 -8.53 5.78 -4.02
CA ALA A 106 -8.02 7.10 -3.63
C ALA A 106 -8.63 7.61 -2.32
N GLY A 107 -9.91 7.34 -2.06
CA GLY A 107 -10.59 7.75 -0.82
C GLY A 107 -10.08 7.01 0.40
N GLU A 108 -9.79 5.72 0.25
CA GLU A 108 -9.16 4.91 1.31
C GLU A 108 -7.73 5.41 1.61
N ILE A 109 -6.95 5.77 0.57
CA ILE A 109 -5.62 6.38 0.73
C ILE A 109 -5.72 7.73 1.44
N ASP A 110 -6.65 8.62 1.04
CA ASP A 110 -6.88 9.89 1.72
C ASP A 110 -7.22 9.69 3.20
N THR A 111 -8.02 8.67 3.50
CA THR A 111 -8.37 8.32 4.88
C THR A 111 -7.14 7.87 5.68
N LEU A 112 -6.25 7.06 5.08
CA LEU A 112 -4.98 6.66 5.71
C LEU A 112 -4.09 7.88 5.99
N ILE A 113 -3.95 8.78 5.02
CA ILE A 113 -3.15 10.01 5.14
C ILE A 113 -3.72 10.92 6.24
N ASN A 114 -5.05 11.03 6.34
CA ASN A 114 -5.69 11.85 7.39
C ASN A 114 -5.48 11.30 8.81
N LYS A 115 -5.15 10.01 8.94
CA LYS A 115 -4.91 9.33 10.23
C LYS A 115 -3.45 9.33 10.67
N ILE A 116 -2.52 9.80 9.84
CA ILE A 116 -1.14 10.09 10.26
C ILE A 116 -1.00 11.56 10.65
N ASN A 117 0.09 11.88 11.34
CA ASN A 117 0.35 13.27 11.74
C ASN A 117 0.81 14.11 10.54
N LYS A 118 -0.13 14.75 9.86
CA LYS A 118 0.13 15.65 8.72
C LYS A 118 1.05 16.82 9.04
N LYS A 119 1.23 17.15 10.34
CA LYS A 119 2.14 18.24 10.74
C LYS A 119 3.59 17.92 10.42
N ASP A 120 3.95 16.63 10.38
CA ASP A 120 5.31 16.16 10.20
C ASP A 120 5.71 16.01 8.73
N PHE A 121 4.74 15.95 7.80
CA PHE A 121 5.00 15.66 6.39
C PHE A 121 4.20 16.54 5.44
N TYR A 122 4.85 16.92 4.32
CA TYR A 122 4.15 17.28 3.09
C TYR A 122 3.85 16.00 2.32
N ILE A 123 2.57 15.73 2.05
CA ILE A 123 2.16 14.48 1.37
C ILE A 123 1.49 14.82 0.05
N VAL A 124 1.96 14.16 -1.01
CA VAL A 124 1.42 14.26 -2.38
C VAL A 124 0.99 12.87 -2.84
N ILE A 125 -0.12 12.80 -3.57
CA ILE A 125 -0.59 11.58 -4.24
C ILE A 125 -0.52 11.82 -5.75
N ASP A 126 0.34 11.07 -6.42
CA ASP A 126 0.46 11.06 -7.87
C ASP A 126 -0.29 9.86 -8.45
N LYS A 127 -0.99 10.09 -9.56
CA LYS A 127 -1.72 9.07 -10.30
C LYS A 127 -0.89 8.59 -11.48
N ILE A 128 -0.26 7.44 -11.35
CA ILE A 128 0.52 6.83 -12.43
C ILE A 128 -0.45 6.19 -13.43
N LYS A 129 -0.31 6.54 -14.69
CA LYS A 129 -1.19 6.06 -15.77
C LYS A 129 -0.50 5.02 -16.63
N LEU A 130 -1.26 3.99 -17.00
CA LEU A 130 -0.91 3.01 -18.01
C LEU A 130 -1.98 3.07 -19.12
N PHE A 131 -1.57 3.30 -20.37
CA PHE A 131 -2.50 3.52 -21.50
C PHE A 131 -3.56 4.59 -21.24
N GLY A 132 -3.17 5.70 -20.57
CA GLY A 132 -4.08 6.81 -20.26
C GLY A 132 -4.98 6.60 -19.01
N VAL A 133 -5.08 5.38 -18.49
CA VAL A 133 -5.88 5.03 -17.31
C VAL A 133 -4.99 4.94 -16.06
N VAL A 134 -5.47 5.43 -14.92
CA VAL A 134 -4.72 5.35 -13.64
C VAL A 134 -4.56 3.89 -13.25
N SER A 135 -3.31 3.41 -13.19
CA SER A 135 -2.96 2.02 -12.85
C SER A 135 -2.42 1.89 -11.43
N ASN A 136 -1.69 2.89 -10.95
CA ASN A 136 -1.11 2.89 -9.62
C ASN A 136 -1.25 4.27 -8.97
N LEU A 137 -1.24 4.27 -7.64
CA LEU A 137 -1.10 5.46 -6.84
C LEU A 137 0.31 5.49 -6.25
N LEU A 138 0.98 6.63 -6.34
CA LEU A 138 2.26 6.91 -5.69
C LEU A 138 2.01 7.95 -4.60
N ILE A 139 2.25 7.59 -3.36
CA ILE A 139 2.17 8.46 -2.21
C ILE A 139 3.59 8.86 -1.82
N THR A 140 3.90 10.14 -1.93
CA THR A 140 5.18 10.72 -1.54
C THR A 140 4.99 11.54 -0.28
N GLY A 141 5.76 11.26 0.76
CA GLY A 141 5.79 12.07 1.98
C GLY A 141 7.17 12.64 2.22
N ILE A 142 7.28 13.98 2.30
CA ILE A 142 8.52 14.71 2.58
C ILE A 142 8.41 15.27 3.97
N LYS A 143 9.37 14.95 4.83
CA LYS A 143 9.40 15.44 6.21
C LYS A 143 9.68 16.95 6.22
N LYS A 144 8.94 17.65 7.09
CA LYS A 144 9.08 19.10 7.28
C LYS A 144 10.31 19.45 8.11
#